data_375257aa5c87008dd516f9036a089658
#
_entry.id   375257aa5c87008dd516f9036a089658
#
_cell.length_a   1.000
_cell.length_b   1.000
_cell.length_c   1.000
_cell.angle_alpha   90.00
_cell.angle_beta   90.00
_cell.angle_gamma   90.00
#
_symmetry.space_group_name_H-M   'P 1'
#
loop_
_entity.id
_entity.type
_entity.pdbx_description
1 polymer ?
#
loop_
_entity_poly.entity_id
_entity_poly.type
_entity_poly.pdbx_seq_one_letter_code
_entity_poly.pdbx_strand_id
1 'polypeptide(L)'
;MSGTNVVTVVQARLSSTRLPGKAMLPLCGEPLLLRMLQRVKAAKKVGTVVVATTTHTEDDAIAAMCGKNQIEVYRGSKFDLLDRHYQVASRYKADVVVKIPSDCPLVDAKVIDRVLEFFLASSGKFNYASNLHPATYPDGNDVEVMSFATLEQTWENAIAPMELEHTTPYIWERPHQFNIGNVTWETGLDYSMTHRWTIDYAEDYEFIKQVYEKLFYNNPEFTLQDILNLLDEAPSMMEINGKWAGVNWYRNHLHELKTINKHQTRTVEQVS
;
A
#
# COMPACT_ATOMS: atom_id res chain seq x y z
N MET A 1 2.18 31.76 1.42
CA MET A 1 2.60 30.65 0.55
C MET A 1 1.56 29.55 0.80
N SER A 2 0.85 29.08 -0.23
CA SER A 2 -0.04 27.91 -0.06
C SER A 2 0.84 26.72 0.29
N GLY A 3 0.49 25.97 1.33
CA GLY A 3 1.21 24.76 1.70
C GLY A 3 1.17 23.72 0.56
N THR A 4 2.10 22.78 0.54
CA THR A 4 2.15 21.65 -0.41
C THR A 4 0.85 20.85 -0.32
N ASN A 5 0.16 20.70 -1.44
CA ASN A 5 -1.09 19.94 -1.52
C ASN A 5 -0.78 18.43 -1.68
N VAL A 6 -0.94 17.67 -0.61
CA VAL A 6 -0.73 16.23 -0.58
C VAL A 6 -2.06 15.51 -0.86
N VAL A 7 -2.04 14.56 -1.77
CA VAL A 7 -3.18 13.68 -2.07
C VAL A 7 -2.75 12.22 -1.91
N THR A 8 -3.42 11.52 -1.01
CA THR A 8 -3.18 10.08 -0.78
C THR A 8 -4.21 9.26 -1.54
N VAL A 9 -3.73 8.41 -2.43
CA VAL A 9 -4.56 7.53 -3.26
C VAL A 9 -4.50 6.11 -2.70
N VAL A 10 -5.66 5.60 -2.28
CA VAL A 10 -5.82 4.21 -1.87
C VAL A 10 -6.57 3.47 -2.97
N GLN A 11 -5.85 2.64 -3.75
CA GLN A 11 -6.49 1.86 -4.80
C GLN A 11 -7.22 0.65 -4.21
N ALA A 12 -8.46 0.41 -4.64
CA ALA A 12 -9.25 -0.74 -4.18
C ALA A 12 -10.16 -1.27 -5.29
N ARG A 13 -10.28 -2.60 -5.38
CA ARG A 13 -11.26 -3.29 -6.24
C ARG A 13 -11.69 -4.61 -5.61
N LEU A 14 -12.87 -5.12 -5.96
CA LEU A 14 -13.38 -6.40 -5.45
C LEU A 14 -12.93 -7.60 -6.27
N SER A 15 -12.50 -7.39 -7.52
CA SER A 15 -12.07 -8.43 -8.45
C SER A 15 -10.68 -9.01 -8.15
N SER A 16 -10.37 -9.29 -6.88
CA SER A 16 -9.17 -10.05 -6.51
C SER A 16 -9.33 -11.51 -6.91
N THR A 17 -8.35 -12.09 -7.60
CA THR A 17 -8.40 -13.49 -8.04
C THR A 17 -8.11 -14.48 -6.92
N ARG A 18 -7.23 -14.14 -5.97
CA ARG A 18 -6.81 -15.00 -4.86
C ARG A 18 -7.79 -14.98 -3.68
N LEU A 19 -8.35 -13.81 -3.39
CA LEU A 19 -9.34 -13.61 -2.33
C LEU A 19 -10.39 -12.59 -2.82
N PRO A 20 -11.43 -13.04 -3.55
CA PRO A 20 -12.49 -12.18 -4.08
C PRO A 20 -13.19 -11.41 -2.97
N GLY A 21 -13.45 -10.12 -3.21
CA GLY A 21 -14.15 -9.27 -2.24
C GLY A 21 -13.33 -8.87 -1.02
N LYS A 22 -12.03 -9.13 -0.95
CA LYS A 22 -11.19 -8.93 0.25
C LYS A 22 -11.33 -7.55 0.90
N ALA A 23 -11.52 -6.49 0.10
CA ALA A 23 -11.68 -5.13 0.60
C ALA A 23 -12.94 -4.93 1.46
N MET A 24 -13.97 -5.75 1.25
CA MET A 24 -15.25 -5.68 1.97
C MET A 24 -15.42 -6.79 3.02
N LEU A 25 -14.42 -7.63 3.26
CA LEU A 25 -14.46 -8.62 4.33
C LEU A 25 -14.66 -7.93 5.69
N PRO A 26 -15.47 -8.51 6.60
CA PRO A 26 -15.74 -7.91 7.89
C PRO A 26 -14.50 -7.90 8.78
N LEU A 27 -14.24 -6.76 9.43
CA LEU A 27 -13.11 -6.59 10.37
C LEU A 27 -13.55 -5.71 11.54
N CYS A 28 -13.73 -6.30 12.71
CA CYS A 28 -14.25 -5.63 13.91
C CYS A 28 -15.48 -4.74 13.62
N GLY A 29 -16.51 -5.34 13.00
CA GLY A 29 -17.81 -4.71 12.75
C GLY A 29 -17.91 -3.79 11.53
N GLU A 30 -16.81 -3.56 10.80
CA GLU A 30 -16.77 -2.72 9.60
C GLU A 30 -16.05 -3.43 8.44
N PRO A 31 -16.19 -2.97 7.19
CA PRO A 31 -15.37 -3.47 6.08
C PRO A 31 -13.86 -3.26 6.32
N LEU A 32 -13.05 -4.23 5.92
CA LEU A 32 -11.59 -4.20 6.01
C LEU A 32 -11.01 -2.90 5.41
N LEU A 33 -11.47 -2.50 4.23
CA LEU A 33 -11.03 -1.26 3.59
C LEU A 33 -11.33 -0.04 4.47
N LEU A 34 -12.48 0.01 5.14
CA LEU A 34 -12.81 1.13 6.03
C LEU A 34 -11.87 1.16 7.24
N ARG A 35 -11.57 0.01 7.84
CA ARG A 35 -10.58 -0.07 8.94
C ARG A 35 -9.20 0.41 8.50
N MET A 36 -8.77 -0.02 7.32
CA MET A 36 -7.51 0.46 6.74
C MET A 36 -7.52 1.97 6.52
N LEU A 37 -8.59 2.52 5.94
CA LEU A 37 -8.71 3.96 5.69
C LEU A 37 -8.68 4.78 6.98
N GLN A 38 -9.21 4.26 8.09
CA GLN A 38 -9.09 4.88 9.42
C GLN A 38 -7.63 4.98 9.85
N ARG A 39 -6.83 3.91 9.64
CA ARG A 39 -5.38 3.92 9.93
C ARG A 39 -4.62 4.90 9.02
N VAL A 40 -4.92 4.93 7.72
CA VAL A 40 -4.32 5.91 6.80
C VAL A 40 -4.63 7.34 7.24
N LYS A 41 -5.89 7.64 7.59
CA LYS A 41 -6.33 8.97 8.04
C LYS A 41 -5.78 9.37 9.41
N ALA A 42 -5.29 8.43 10.22
CA ALA A 42 -4.60 8.73 11.49
C ALA A 42 -3.20 9.32 11.28
N ALA A 43 -2.60 9.16 10.10
CA ALA A 43 -1.35 9.84 9.74
C ALA A 43 -1.58 11.35 9.55
N LYS A 44 -0.62 12.16 9.97
CA LYS A 44 -0.78 13.63 10.12
C LYS A 44 -0.61 14.40 8.82
N LYS A 45 0.09 13.81 7.84
CA LYS A 45 0.52 14.53 6.62
C LYS A 45 -0.10 14.00 5.33
N VAL A 46 -1.00 13.05 5.40
CA VAL A 46 -1.61 12.38 4.23
C VAL A 46 -2.47 13.28 3.34
N GLY A 47 -2.80 14.50 3.79
CA GLY A 47 -3.62 15.43 3.04
C GLY A 47 -5.01 14.87 2.74
N THR A 48 -5.47 15.04 1.49
CA THR A 48 -6.77 14.49 1.05
C THR A 48 -6.61 13.00 0.72
N VAL A 49 -7.35 12.14 1.43
CA VAL A 49 -7.38 10.69 1.17
C VAL A 49 -8.52 10.36 0.20
N VAL A 50 -8.18 9.77 -0.93
CA VAL A 50 -9.13 9.40 -2.00
C VAL A 50 -9.04 7.91 -2.29
N VAL A 51 -10.17 7.21 -2.29
CA VAL A 51 -10.24 5.83 -2.76
C VAL A 51 -10.38 5.81 -4.28
N ALA A 52 -9.43 5.15 -4.96
CA ALA A 52 -9.45 4.98 -6.41
C ALA A 52 -9.97 3.57 -6.76
N THR A 53 -11.24 3.48 -7.15
CA THR A 53 -11.89 2.21 -7.54
C THR A 53 -12.26 2.18 -9.02
N THR A 54 -12.95 1.13 -9.47
CA THR A 54 -13.28 1.00 -10.89
C THR A 54 -14.72 1.42 -11.19
N THR A 55 -15.03 1.62 -12.48
CA THR A 55 -16.40 1.87 -12.95
C THR A 55 -17.25 0.60 -13.05
N HIS A 56 -16.68 -0.58 -12.76
CA HIS A 56 -17.44 -1.83 -12.75
C HIS A 56 -18.47 -1.85 -11.63
N THR A 57 -19.63 -2.46 -11.90
CA THR A 57 -20.75 -2.57 -10.94
C THR A 57 -20.39 -3.37 -9.70
N GLU A 58 -19.47 -4.35 -9.81
CA GLU A 58 -18.95 -5.07 -8.63
C GLU A 58 -18.32 -4.14 -7.57
N ASP A 59 -17.74 -3.00 -8.00
CA ASP A 59 -17.11 -2.02 -7.12
C ASP A 59 -18.07 -0.93 -6.61
N ASP A 60 -19.38 -1.02 -6.92
CA ASP A 60 -20.40 -0.09 -6.39
C ASP A 60 -20.46 -0.15 -4.85
N ALA A 61 -20.20 -1.32 -4.27
CA ALA A 61 -20.14 -1.49 -2.81
C ALA A 61 -19.02 -0.66 -2.18
N ILE A 62 -17.86 -0.53 -2.82
CA ILE A 62 -16.76 0.32 -2.36
C ILE A 62 -17.19 1.80 -2.43
N ALA A 63 -17.77 2.22 -3.55
CA ALA A 63 -18.23 3.60 -3.72
C ALA A 63 -19.34 3.95 -2.70
N ALA A 64 -20.29 3.05 -2.47
CA ALA A 64 -21.35 3.23 -1.47
C ALA A 64 -20.79 3.32 -0.05
N MET A 65 -19.84 2.46 0.31
CA MET A 65 -19.14 2.52 1.61
C MET A 65 -18.42 3.86 1.78
N CYS A 66 -17.70 4.33 0.77
CA CYS A 66 -17.04 5.64 0.80
C CYS A 66 -18.04 6.76 1.00
N GLY A 67 -19.14 6.80 0.22
CA GLY A 67 -20.18 7.83 0.35
C GLY A 67 -20.82 7.86 1.73
N LYS A 68 -21.14 6.68 2.31
CA LYS A 68 -21.69 6.59 3.68
C LYS A 68 -20.74 7.15 4.75
N ASN A 69 -19.43 7.03 4.53
CA ASN A 69 -18.40 7.44 5.48
C ASN A 69 -17.72 8.78 5.13
N GLN A 70 -18.27 9.55 4.17
CA GLN A 70 -17.72 10.84 3.73
C GLN A 70 -16.24 10.74 3.32
N ILE A 71 -15.90 9.66 2.59
CA ILE A 71 -14.58 9.42 2.02
C ILE A 71 -14.64 9.76 0.54
N GLU A 72 -13.70 10.56 0.07
CA GLU A 72 -13.58 10.89 -1.34
C GLU A 72 -13.33 9.63 -2.17
N VAL A 73 -14.04 9.51 -3.29
CA VAL A 73 -13.92 8.37 -4.19
C VAL A 73 -13.81 8.80 -5.64
N TYR A 74 -12.91 8.19 -6.37
CA TYR A 74 -12.79 8.28 -7.82
C TYR A 74 -13.04 6.91 -8.44
N ARG A 75 -13.75 6.89 -9.56
CA ARG A 75 -14.01 5.65 -10.32
C ARG A 75 -13.43 5.78 -11.72
N GLY A 76 -12.57 4.85 -12.10
CA GLY A 76 -11.85 4.88 -13.37
C GLY A 76 -11.67 3.51 -14.02
N SER A 77 -10.64 3.38 -14.85
CA SER A 77 -10.34 2.15 -15.58
C SER A 77 -10.11 0.96 -14.65
N LYS A 78 -10.60 -0.23 -15.03
CA LYS A 78 -10.32 -1.48 -14.33
C LYS A 78 -8.89 -1.97 -14.59
N PHE A 79 -8.39 -1.74 -15.79
CA PHE A 79 -7.15 -2.33 -16.31
C PHE A 79 -5.95 -1.40 -16.22
N ASP A 80 -6.18 -0.13 -15.95
CA ASP A 80 -5.14 0.90 -15.86
C ASP A 80 -5.19 1.57 -14.49
N LEU A 81 -4.37 1.06 -13.58
CA LEU A 81 -4.25 1.61 -12.25
C LEU A 81 -3.45 2.91 -12.25
N LEU A 82 -2.47 3.02 -13.14
CA LEU A 82 -1.68 4.25 -13.29
C LEU A 82 -2.57 5.41 -13.71
N ASP A 83 -3.48 5.22 -14.68
CA ASP A 83 -4.45 6.25 -15.07
C ASP A 83 -5.35 6.65 -13.88
N ARG A 84 -5.82 5.69 -13.07
CA ARG A 84 -6.63 6.04 -11.89
C ARG A 84 -5.87 6.94 -10.91
N HIS A 85 -4.58 6.69 -10.67
CA HIS A 85 -3.75 7.54 -9.83
C HIS A 85 -3.56 8.93 -10.43
N TYR A 86 -3.25 9.02 -11.73
CA TYR A 86 -3.09 10.28 -12.43
C TYR A 86 -4.37 11.12 -12.41
N GLN A 87 -5.52 10.54 -12.72
CA GLN A 87 -6.80 11.25 -12.73
C GLN A 87 -7.20 11.77 -11.35
N VAL A 88 -6.95 10.98 -10.29
CA VAL A 88 -7.15 11.47 -8.91
C VAL A 88 -6.22 12.64 -8.62
N ALA A 89 -4.93 12.49 -8.86
CA ALA A 89 -3.94 13.52 -8.57
C ALA A 89 -4.22 14.82 -9.32
N SER A 90 -4.57 14.74 -10.60
CA SER A 90 -4.97 15.87 -11.46
C SER A 90 -6.23 16.55 -10.95
N ARG A 91 -7.29 15.77 -10.64
CA ARG A 91 -8.58 16.29 -10.17
C ARG A 91 -8.45 17.06 -8.86
N TYR A 92 -7.64 16.56 -7.94
CA TYR A 92 -7.41 17.17 -6.63
C TYR A 92 -6.24 18.16 -6.63
N LYS A 93 -5.61 18.44 -7.80
CA LYS A 93 -4.50 19.38 -7.98
C LYS A 93 -3.34 19.09 -7.02
N ALA A 94 -2.96 17.83 -6.95
CA ALA A 94 -1.89 17.38 -6.07
C ALA A 94 -0.54 18.00 -6.47
N ASP A 95 0.24 18.47 -5.52
CA ASP A 95 1.67 18.71 -5.69
C ASP A 95 2.46 17.43 -5.43
N VAL A 96 1.99 16.65 -4.44
CA VAL A 96 2.58 15.38 -3.99
C VAL A 96 1.50 14.31 -3.91
N VAL A 97 1.81 13.14 -4.46
CA VAL A 97 0.93 11.97 -4.49
C VAL A 97 1.51 10.87 -3.60
N VAL A 98 0.69 10.37 -2.70
CA VAL A 98 1.00 9.19 -1.87
C VAL A 98 0.19 8.02 -2.38
N LYS A 99 0.84 6.90 -2.68
CA LYS A 99 0.19 5.64 -3.05
C LYS A 99 0.25 4.67 -1.88
N ILE A 100 -0.90 4.17 -1.46
CA ILE A 100 -1.03 3.11 -0.44
C ILE A 100 -1.97 2.04 -1.00
N PRO A 101 -1.51 0.79 -1.18
CA PRO A 101 -2.34 -0.28 -1.70
C PRO A 101 -3.34 -0.77 -0.64
N SER A 102 -4.57 -1.13 -1.05
CA SER A 102 -5.66 -1.53 -0.13
C SER A 102 -5.50 -2.92 0.49
N ASP A 103 -4.44 -3.60 0.19
CA ASP A 103 -4.09 -4.89 0.79
C ASP A 103 -3.14 -4.77 2.00
N CYS A 104 -2.97 -3.56 2.53
CA CYS A 104 -2.16 -3.25 3.71
C CYS A 104 -3.03 -2.83 4.93
N PRO A 105 -3.95 -3.68 5.44
CA PRO A 105 -4.90 -3.29 6.47
C PRO A 105 -4.27 -3.01 7.84
N LEU A 106 -3.01 -3.36 8.04
CA LEU A 106 -2.22 -3.11 9.24
C LEU A 106 -1.18 -1.98 9.06
N VAL A 107 -1.24 -1.22 7.95
CA VAL A 107 -0.33 -0.10 7.71
C VAL A 107 -0.29 0.85 8.91
N ASP A 108 0.91 1.24 9.33
CA ASP A 108 1.10 2.12 10.49
C ASP A 108 1.14 3.60 10.07
N ALA A 109 0.35 4.43 10.74
CA ALA A 109 0.28 5.87 10.49
C ALA A 109 1.64 6.58 10.63
N LYS A 110 2.50 6.13 11.55
CA LYS A 110 3.84 6.69 11.74
C LYS A 110 4.78 6.31 10.59
N VAL A 111 4.62 5.11 10.01
CA VAL A 111 5.37 4.71 8.82
C VAL A 111 4.98 5.58 7.63
N ILE A 112 3.67 5.84 7.45
CA ILE A 112 3.17 6.75 6.41
C ILE A 112 3.79 8.14 6.58
N ASP A 113 3.67 8.73 7.77
CA ASP A 113 4.22 10.06 8.05
C ASP A 113 5.73 10.10 7.82
N ARG A 114 6.47 9.07 8.22
CA ARG A 114 7.92 9.00 8.07
C ARG A 114 8.38 9.03 6.61
N VAL A 115 7.74 8.23 5.73
CA VAL A 115 8.09 8.22 4.30
C VAL A 115 7.74 9.54 3.66
N LEU A 116 6.58 10.10 4.00
CA LEU A 116 6.13 11.37 3.49
C LEU A 116 7.00 12.54 3.97
N GLU A 117 7.39 12.56 5.25
CA GLU A 117 8.33 13.54 5.80
C GLU A 117 9.69 13.48 5.12
N PHE A 118 10.22 12.28 4.91
CA PHE A 118 11.48 12.08 4.19
C PHE A 118 11.43 12.70 2.79
N PHE A 119 10.33 12.45 2.06
CA PHE A 119 10.13 13.01 0.73
C PHE A 119 10.02 14.53 0.77
N LEU A 120 9.16 15.09 1.62
CA LEU A 120 8.91 16.54 1.74
C LEU A 120 10.15 17.30 2.20
N ALA A 121 10.91 16.77 3.16
CA ALA A 121 12.13 17.38 3.66
C ALA A 121 13.28 17.40 2.63
N SER A 122 13.18 16.57 1.60
CA SER A 122 14.18 16.48 0.54
C SER A 122 14.25 17.71 -0.38
N SER A 123 13.28 18.62 -0.28
CA SER A 123 13.19 19.87 -1.06
C SER A 123 13.35 19.65 -2.58
N GLY A 124 12.74 18.59 -3.10
CA GLY A 124 12.79 18.26 -4.54
C GLY A 124 14.00 17.45 -4.98
N LYS A 125 14.84 16.98 -4.05
CA LYS A 125 15.97 16.10 -4.37
C LYS A 125 15.50 14.77 -4.99
N PHE A 126 14.37 14.24 -4.52
CA PHE A 126 13.82 12.98 -4.99
C PHE A 126 12.59 13.22 -5.85
N ASN A 127 12.48 12.47 -6.95
CA ASN A 127 11.27 12.38 -7.77
C ASN A 127 10.26 11.42 -7.14
N TYR A 128 10.77 10.38 -6.46
CA TYR A 128 10.04 9.30 -5.82
C TYR A 128 10.76 8.87 -4.55
N ALA A 129 10.01 8.51 -3.53
CA ALA A 129 10.52 7.86 -2.33
C ALA A 129 9.55 6.78 -1.85
N SER A 130 10.09 5.71 -1.29
CA SER A 130 9.30 4.63 -0.70
C SER A 130 10.02 3.98 0.47
N ASN A 131 9.38 3.03 1.11
CA ASN A 131 10.01 2.10 2.04
C ASN A 131 10.13 0.67 1.49
N LEU A 132 10.15 0.54 0.14
CA LEU A 132 10.05 -0.74 -0.56
C LEU A 132 11.32 -1.14 -1.33
N HIS A 133 12.25 -0.21 -1.59
CA HIS A 133 13.37 -0.46 -2.48
C HIS A 133 14.73 -0.07 -1.87
N PRO A 134 15.28 -0.91 -0.95
CA PRO A 134 14.81 -2.19 -0.44
C PRO A 134 13.78 -2.06 0.69
N ALA A 135 12.85 -3.02 0.77
CA ALA A 135 11.93 -3.15 1.88
C ALA A 135 12.65 -3.67 3.12
N THR A 136 12.27 -3.18 4.30
CA THR A 136 12.78 -3.65 5.60
C THR A 136 11.67 -3.75 6.65
N TYR A 137 10.59 -3.00 6.47
CA TYR A 137 9.40 -3.10 7.32
C TYR A 137 8.66 -4.43 7.11
N PRO A 138 7.84 -4.89 8.08
CA PRO A 138 6.89 -5.97 7.82
C PRO A 138 6.07 -5.71 6.56
N ASP A 139 5.95 -6.72 5.68
CA ASP A 139 5.20 -6.67 4.43
C ASP A 139 3.73 -6.28 4.68
N GLY A 140 3.25 -5.20 4.05
CA GLY A 140 1.95 -4.59 4.35
C GLY A 140 2.04 -3.23 5.06
N ASN A 141 3.24 -2.62 5.11
CA ASN A 141 3.45 -1.21 5.47
C ASN A 141 3.89 -0.37 4.26
N ASP A 142 3.33 -0.66 3.11
CA ASP A 142 3.76 -0.14 1.82
C ASP A 142 3.34 1.32 1.62
N VAL A 143 4.33 2.18 1.48
CA VAL A 143 4.12 3.62 1.24
C VAL A 143 5.03 4.11 0.12
N GLU A 144 4.42 4.69 -0.89
CA GLU A 144 5.13 5.26 -2.04
C GLU A 144 4.71 6.72 -2.22
N VAL A 145 5.68 7.61 -2.39
CA VAL A 145 5.47 9.06 -2.48
C VAL A 145 6.18 9.59 -3.72
N MET A 146 5.52 10.42 -4.50
CA MET A 146 6.08 11.03 -5.70
C MET A 146 5.53 12.44 -5.94
N SER A 147 6.26 13.25 -6.70
CA SER A 147 5.71 14.52 -7.18
C SER A 147 4.63 14.27 -8.24
N PHE A 148 3.69 15.21 -8.40
CA PHE A 148 2.71 15.14 -9.48
C PHE A 148 3.38 15.08 -10.85
N ALA A 149 4.43 15.89 -11.08
CA ALA A 149 5.17 15.87 -12.33
C ALA A 149 5.80 14.49 -12.64
N THR A 150 6.28 13.78 -11.62
CA THR A 150 6.80 12.40 -11.78
C THR A 150 5.68 11.42 -12.16
N LEU A 151 4.51 11.52 -11.53
CA LEU A 151 3.37 10.70 -11.88
C LEU A 151 2.86 11.01 -13.30
N GLU A 152 2.80 12.27 -13.68
CA GLU A 152 2.40 12.71 -15.02
C GLU A 152 3.36 12.19 -16.09
N GLN A 153 4.67 12.36 -15.90
CA GLN A 153 5.69 11.79 -16.79
C GLN A 153 5.56 10.27 -16.91
N THR A 154 5.26 9.59 -15.80
CA THR A 154 5.04 8.13 -15.78
C THR A 154 3.80 7.77 -16.60
N TRP A 155 2.69 8.48 -16.39
CA TRP A 155 1.42 8.25 -17.10
C TRP A 155 1.55 8.47 -18.61
N GLU A 156 2.29 9.50 -19.04
CA GLU A 156 2.52 9.80 -20.45
C GLU A 156 3.39 8.75 -21.17
N ASN A 157 4.27 8.05 -20.46
CA ASN A 157 5.31 7.25 -21.08
C ASN A 157 5.26 5.74 -20.77
N ALA A 158 4.55 5.33 -19.71
CA ALA A 158 4.42 3.91 -19.37
C ALA A 158 3.47 3.21 -20.34
N ILE A 159 3.93 2.08 -20.90
CA ILE A 159 3.16 1.28 -21.88
C ILE A 159 3.11 -0.21 -21.52
N ALA A 160 4.01 -0.68 -20.67
CA ALA A 160 4.04 -2.09 -20.30
C ALA A 160 2.86 -2.43 -19.36
N PRO A 161 2.17 -3.57 -19.55
CA PRO A 161 1.04 -3.97 -18.70
C PRO A 161 1.37 -3.94 -17.22
N MET A 162 2.56 -4.39 -16.83
CA MET A 162 3.03 -4.37 -15.44
C MET A 162 3.13 -2.92 -14.89
N GLU A 163 3.60 -1.96 -15.71
CA GLU A 163 3.71 -0.56 -15.30
C GLU A 163 2.32 0.08 -15.12
N LEU A 164 1.36 -0.26 -15.99
CA LEU A 164 -0.02 0.21 -15.89
C LEU A 164 -0.76 -0.42 -14.68
N GLU A 165 -0.47 -1.70 -14.35
CA GLU A 165 -1.10 -2.40 -13.24
C GLU A 165 -0.51 -2.03 -11.88
N HIS A 166 0.80 -1.75 -11.77
CA HIS A 166 1.47 -1.48 -10.50
C HIS A 166 1.85 -0.01 -10.28
N THR A 167 1.64 0.86 -11.28
CA THR A 167 1.84 2.32 -11.25
C THR A 167 3.29 2.76 -11.20
N THR A 168 4.09 2.29 -10.26
CA THR A 168 5.42 2.82 -9.92
C THR A 168 6.63 2.10 -10.52
N PRO A 169 6.51 0.88 -11.10
CA PRO A 169 7.65 0.20 -11.73
C PRO A 169 8.34 1.03 -12.81
N TYR A 170 7.58 1.84 -13.58
CA TYR A 170 8.17 2.76 -14.56
C TYR A 170 9.22 3.68 -13.93
N ILE A 171 9.02 4.12 -12.69
CA ILE A 171 9.89 5.06 -11.99
C ILE A 171 11.14 4.34 -11.46
N TRP A 172 10.95 3.37 -10.56
CA TRP A 172 12.07 2.76 -9.84
C TRP A 172 12.90 1.76 -10.66
N GLU A 173 12.38 1.29 -11.79
CA GLU A 173 13.15 0.54 -12.80
C GLU A 173 14.03 1.47 -13.70
N ARG A 174 13.93 2.80 -13.55
CA ARG A 174 14.69 3.79 -14.32
C ARG A 174 15.48 4.76 -13.42
N PRO A 175 16.40 4.26 -12.57
CA PRO A 175 17.15 5.12 -11.63
C PRO A 175 18.09 6.11 -12.33
N HIS A 176 18.32 5.98 -13.62
CA HIS A 176 19.04 6.95 -14.44
C HIS A 176 18.18 8.14 -14.89
N GLN A 177 16.86 8.04 -14.80
CA GLN A 177 15.90 9.11 -15.14
C GLN A 177 15.29 9.77 -13.90
N PHE A 178 15.15 9.01 -12.81
CA PHE A 178 14.51 9.47 -11.61
C PHE A 178 15.43 9.36 -10.40
N ASN A 179 15.46 10.40 -9.59
CA ASN A 179 16.12 10.36 -8.29
C ASN A 179 15.22 9.65 -7.28
N ILE A 180 15.64 8.48 -6.84
CA ILE A 180 14.87 7.60 -5.98
C ILE A 180 15.39 7.65 -4.55
N GLY A 181 14.51 7.91 -3.59
CA GLY A 181 14.77 7.82 -2.17
C GLY A 181 14.20 6.55 -1.57
N ASN A 182 14.82 6.03 -0.51
CA ASN A 182 14.28 4.90 0.23
C ASN A 182 14.39 5.13 1.74
N VAL A 183 13.38 4.70 2.47
CA VAL A 183 13.28 4.80 3.93
C VAL A 183 13.35 3.40 4.51
N THR A 184 14.49 3.03 5.04
CA THR A 184 14.63 1.78 5.79
C THR A 184 14.12 1.93 7.22
N TRP A 185 13.78 0.82 7.85
CA TRP A 185 13.31 0.83 9.23
C TRP A 185 14.44 1.26 10.18
N GLU A 186 14.14 2.22 11.06
CA GLU A 186 15.11 2.85 11.95
C GLU A 186 15.72 1.93 12.99
N THR A 187 15.09 0.78 13.25
CA THR A 187 15.59 -0.23 14.17
C THR A 187 16.80 -0.98 13.63
N GLY A 188 17.06 -0.89 12.31
CA GLY A 188 18.04 -1.70 11.61
C GLY A 188 17.61 -3.17 11.36
N LEU A 189 16.39 -3.54 11.79
CA LEU A 189 15.82 -4.87 11.52
C LEU A 189 15.27 -4.94 10.10
N ASP A 190 15.22 -6.14 9.55
CA ASP A 190 14.56 -6.47 8.28
C ASP A 190 13.53 -7.58 8.51
N TYR A 191 12.25 -7.19 8.45
CA TYR A 191 11.11 -8.09 8.59
C TYR A 191 10.31 -8.27 7.30
N SER A 192 10.79 -7.71 6.20
CA SER A 192 10.09 -7.70 4.91
C SER A 192 9.78 -9.09 4.36
N MET A 193 10.65 -10.07 4.65
CA MET A 193 10.52 -11.44 4.17
C MET A 193 9.96 -12.42 5.20
N THR A 194 9.77 -11.99 6.44
CA THR A 194 9.37 -12.86 7.56
C THR A 194 8.03 -12.51 8.19
N HIS A 195 7.66 -11.23 8.18
CA HIS A 195 6.41 -10.73 8.79
C HIS A 195 5.45 -10.28 7.68
N ARG A 196 4.43 -11.11 7.43
CA ARG A 196 3.46 -10.87 6.38
C ARG A 196 2.16 -10.31 6.95
N TRP A 197 1.93 -9.02 6.75
CA TRP A 197 0.76 -8.27 7.22
C TRP A 197 -0.10 -7.73 6.08
N THR A 198 0.24 -8.08 4.84
CA THR A 198 -0.58 -7.85 3.65
C THR A 198 -1.67 -8.91 3.51
N ILE A 199 -2.71 -8.67 2.70
CA ILE A 199 -3.81 -9.60 2.49
C ILE A 199 -3.96 -10.01 1.03
N ASP A 200 -3.71 -11.31 0.75
CA ASP A 200 -3.93 -11.91 -0.56
C ASP A 200 -4.62 -13.28 -0.49
N TYR A 201 -4.48 -13.97 0.64
CA TYR A 201 -4.99 -15.32 0.87
C TYR A 201 -5.92 -15.36 2.09
N ALA A 202 -6.68 -16.44 2.23
CA ALA A 202 -7.60 -16.61 3.36
C ALA A 202 -6.85 -16.63 4.71
N GLU A 203 -5.65 -17.20 4.73
CA GLU A 203 -4.80 -17.22 5.92
C GLU A 203 -4.31 -15.82 6.31
N ASP A 204 -4.05 -14.94 5.32
CA ASP A 204 -3.71 -13.54 5.62
C ASP A 204 -4.88 -12.83 6.29
N TYR A 205 -6.11 -13.07 5.80
CA TYR A 205 -7.31 -12.51 6.42
C TYR A 205 -7.49 -13.02 7.86
N GLU A 206 -7.29 -14.31 8.09
CA GLU A 206 -7.40 -14.89 9.45
C GLU A 206 -6.35 -14.27 10.40
N PHE A 207 -5.11 -14.14 9.97
CA PHE A 207 -4.06 -13.45 10.74
C PHE A 207 -4.45 -12.01 11.09
N ILE A 208 -4.84 -11.23 10.08
CA ILE A 208 -5.23 -9.82 10.26
C ILE A 208 -6.42 -9.70 11.20
N LYS A 209 -7.43 -10.56 11.03
CA LYS A 209 -8.61 -10.60 11.89
C LYS A 209 -8.24 -10.85 13.34
N GLN A 210 -7.38 -11.82 13.62
CA GLN A 210 -6.92 -12.09 14.99
C GLN A 210 -6.13 -10.93 15.59
N VAL A 211 -5.26 -10.26 14.83
CA VAL A 211 -4.56 -9.06 15.29
C VAL A 211 -5.56 -7.97 15.67
N TYR A 212 -6.56 -7.69 14.83
CA TYR A 212 -7.59 -6.71 15.13
C TYR A 212 -8.44 -7.09 16.33
N GLU A 213 -8.89 -8.34 16.44
CA GLU A 213 -9.71 -8.82 17.58
C GLU A 213 -8.98 -8.68 18.92
N LYS A 214 -7.66 -8.85 18.93
CA LYS A 214 -6.85 -8.72 20.16
C LYS A 214 -6.52 -7.27 20.52
N LEU A 215 -6.30 -6.40 19.53
CA LEU A 215 -5.79 -5.06 19.80
C LEU A 215 -6.86 -3.97 19.69
N PHE A 216 -7.76 -4.06 18.71
CA PHE A 216 -8.63 -2.96 18.32
C PHE A 216 -9.58 -2.47 19.41
N TYR A 217 -10.19 -3.36 20.17
CA TYR A 217 -11.18 -2.98 21.18
C TYR A 217 -10.55 -2.27 22.38
N ASN A 218 -9.26 -2.51 22.64
CA ASN A 218 -8.51 -1.84 23.71
C ASN A 218 -7.82 -0.57 23.22
N ASN A 219 -7.31 -0.58 21.98
CA ASN A 219 -6.63 0.53 21.34
C ASN A 219 -6.94 0.54 19.83
N PRO A 220 -7.96 1.28 19.37
CA PRO A 220 -8.27 1.37 17.93
C PRO A 220 -7.12 1.91 17.06
N GLU A 221 -6.19 2.66 17.66
CA GLU A 221 -5.01 3.24 17.01
C GLU A 221 -3.73 2.43 17.28
N PHE A 222 -3.87 1.11 17.54
CA PHE A 222 -2.71 0.25 17.76
C PHE A 222 -1.65 0.40 16.67
N THR A 223 -0.39 0.38 17.09
CA THR A 223 0.77 0.67 16.24
C THR A 223 1.44 -0.61 15.73
N LEU A 224 2.39 -0.46 14.80
CA LEU A 224 3.30 -1.53 14.39
C LEU A 224 3.97 -2.19 15.62
N GLN A 225 4.40 -1.39 16.60
CA GLN A 225 5.03 -1.94 17.81
C GLN A 225 4.05 -2.76 18.66
N ASP A 226 2.78 -2.35 18.74
CA ASP A 226 1.76 -3.11 19.47
C ASP A 226 1.52 -4.48 18.81
N ILE A 227 1.58 -4.55 17.47
CA ILE A 227 1.50 -5.82 16.74
C ILE A 227 2.71 -6.70 17.05
N LEU A 228 3.93 -6.14 17.03
CA LEU A 228 5.14 -6.90 17.37
C LEU A 228 5.09 -7.43 18.80
N ASN A 229 4.68 -6.62 19.77
CA ASN A 229 4.52 -7.05 21.14
C ASN A 229 3.49 -8.20 21.27
N LEU A 230 2.37 -8.11 20.54
CA LEU A 230 1.39 -9.19 20.46
C LEU A 230 1.99 -10.49 19.90
N LEU A 231 2.83 -10.38 18.87
CA LEU A 231 3.48 -11.55 18.26
C LEU A 231 4.57 -12.15 19.16
N ASP A 232 5.26 -11.33 19.95
CA ASP A 232 6.19 -11.81 20.99
C ASP A 232 5.48 -12.58 22.10
N GLU A 233 4.26 -12.12 22.49
CA GLU A 233 3.42 -12.81 23.49
C GLU A 233 2.72 -14.06 22.94
N ALA A 234 2.42 -14.08 21.63
CA ALA A 234 1.71 -15.17 20.96
C ALA A 234 2.39 -15.58 19.64
N PRO A 235 3.60 -16.17 19.66
CA PRO A 235 4.39 -16.47 18.46
C PRO A 235 3.69 -17.39 17.46
N SER A 236 2.79 -18.27 17.93
CA SER A 236 2.01 -19.17 17.07
C SER A 236 1.10 -18.43 16.08
N MET A 237 0.79 -17.15 16.31
CA MET A 237 0.05 -16.34 15.34
C MET A 237 0.83 -16.17 14.01
N MET A 238 2.16 -16.14 14.05
CA MET A 238 3.01 -16.08 12.86
C MET A 238 2.87 -17.32 11.96
N GLU A 239 2.42 -18.45 12.50
CA GLU A 239 2.23 -19.70 11.73
C GLU A 239 0.98 -19.64 10.85
N ILE A 240 -0.01 -18.77 11.17
CA ILE A 240 -1.29 -18.71 10.46
C ILE A 240 -1.08 -18.44 8.96
N ASN A 241 -0.26 -17.48 8.62
CA ASN A 241 0.07 -17.14 7.24
C ASN A 241 1.57 -17.20 6.91
N GLY A 242 2.38 -17.72 7.80
CA GLY A 242 3.83 -17.80 7.69
C GLY A 242 4.32 -18.51 6.43
N LYS A 243 3.55 -19.48 5.91
CA LYS A 243 3.86 -20.12 4.62
C LYS A 243 3.92 -19.12 3.45
N TRP A 244 3.17 -18.02 3.51
CA TRP A 244 3.13 -16.97 2.51
C TRP A 244 4.15 -15.84 2.74
N ALA A 245 4.91 -15.85 3.84
CA ALA A 245 5.92 -14.83 4.12
C ALA A 245 6.94 -14.74 2.99
N GLY A 246 7.22 -13.51 2.52
CA GLY A 246 8.08 -13.22 1.40
C GLY A 246 7.50 -13.52 0.01
N VAL A 247 6.26 -13.99 -0.08
CA VAL A 247 5.55 -14.19 -1.37
C VAL A 247 4.86 -12.89 -1.77
N ASN A 248 5.48 -12.14 -2.65
CA ASN A 248 4.95 -10.86 -3.16
C ASN A 248 4.76 -10.90 -4.69
N TRP A 249 4.28 -9.82 -5.28
CA TRP A 249 3.94 -9.76 -6.70
C TRP A 249 5.17 -9.81 -7.62
N TYR A 250 6.36 -9.44 -7.17
CA TYR A 250 7.60 -9.48 -7.96
C TYR A 250 7.86 -10.85 -8.56
N ARG A 251 7.45 -11.94 -7.88
CA ARG A 251 7.64 -13.32 -8.35
C ARG A 251 7.08 -13.57 -9.75
N ASN A 252 6.03 -12.85 -10.13
CA ASN A 252 5.39 -13.02 -11.44
C ASN A 252 6.10 -12.25 -12.55
N HIS A 253 7.00 -11.31 -12.20
CA HIS A 253 7.62 -10.36 -13.09
C HIS A 253 9.15 -10.33 -13.01
N LEU A 254 9.79 -11.32 -12.36
CA LEU A 254 11.24 -11.37 -12.21
C LEU A 254 12.01 -11.32 -13.54
N HIS A 255 11.39 -11.73 -14.63
CA HIS A 255 11.97 -11.67 -15.98
C HIS A 255 11.89 -10.27 -16.62
N GLU A 256 11.01 -9.41 -16.12
CA GLU A 256 10.80 -8.04 -16.59
C GLU A 256 11.51 -7.01 -15.71
N LEU A 257 11.63 -7.30 -14.39
CA LEU A 257 12.23 -6.41 -13.39
C LEU A 257 13.76 -6.51 -13.40
N LYS A 258 14.44 -5.37 -13.46
CA LYS A 258 15.91 -5.27 -13.52
C LYS A 258 16.52 -4.89 -12.16
N THR A 259 15.77 -4.13 -11.34
CA THR A 259 16.24 -3.65 -10.03
C THR A 259 15.87 -4.59 -8.90
N ILE A 260 14.97 -5.55 -9.15
CA ILE A 260 14.53 -6.57 -8.19
C ILE A 260 15.27 -7.89 -8.47
N ASN A 261 15.78 -8.51 -7.43
CA ASN A 261 16.43 -9.82 -7.52
C ASN A 261 15.59 -10.93 -6.85
N LYS A 262 15.90 -12.18 -7.18
CA LYS A 262 15.15 -13.35 -6.70
C LYS A 262 15.17 -13.56 -5.18
N HIS A 263 16.01 -12.85 -4.43
CA HIS A 263 16.04 -12.93 -2.97
C HIS A 263 15.02 -12.01 -2.31
N GLN A 264 14.43 -11.08 -3.06
CA GLN A 264 13.42 -10.14 -2.58
C GLN A 264 11.98 -10.68 -2.72
N THR A 265 11.83 -11.93 -3.16
CA THR A 265 10.54 -12.62 -3.25
C THR A 265 10.74 -14.13 -3.16
N ARG A 266 9.72 -14.84 -2.65
CA ARG A 266 9.64 -16.30 -2.70
C ARG A 266 8.67 -16.74 -3.79
N THR A 267 8.94 -17.88 -4.43
CA THR A 267 7.98 -18.51 -5.36
C THR A 267 7.01 -19.40 -4.59
N VAL A 268 5.83 -19.65 -5.17
CA VAL A 268 4.81 -20.52 -4.53
C VAL A 268 5.29 -21.96 -4.40
N GLU A 269 6.17 -22.44 -5.30
CA GLU A 269 6.78 -23.76 -5.22
C GLU A 269 7.68 -23.96 -3.98
N GLN A 270 8.16 -22.87 -3.38
CA GLN A 270 8.94 -22.88 -2.13
C GLN A 270 8.06 -22.91 -0.87
N VAL A 271 6.75 -22.91 -1.04
CA VAL A 271 5.72 -22.79 0.02
C VAL A 271 4.99 -24.12 0.23
N SER A 272 5.20 -25.12 -0.65
CA SER A 272 4.60 -26.46 -0.58
C SER A 272 5.37 -27.40 0.34
#